data_a13cc746c9dbf512827f8c47ef0f4a24
#
_entry.id   a13cc746c9dbf512827f8c47ef0f4a24
#
_cell.length_a   1.000
_cell.length_b   1.000
_cell.length_c   1.000
_cell.angle_alpha   90.00
_cell.angle_beta   90.00
_cell.angle_gamma   90.00
#
_symmetry.space_group_name_H-M   'P 1'
#
loop_
_entity.id
_entity.type
_entity.pdbx_description
1 polymer ?
#
loop_
_entity_poly.entity_id
_entity_poly.type
_entity_poly.pdbx_seq_one_letter_code
_entity_poly.pdbx_strand_id
1 'polypeptide(L)'
;MEESNMTSDRIFNFGAGPCTLPLPALQKAQRDLLCLPGSGMSVLEISHRSPAFDAIIDKAQDNLRSLLGVPAGYKILFLQGGATLQFSMVALNLLRAADKPADYVVTGVWGEKAVKEAQREGEVRVLWNGKAGNYSSVPQPAELAPDAQAAYLHYTSNETIQGVQFPQA
;
A
#
# COMPACT_ATOMS: atom_id res chain seq x y z
N MET A 1 41.15 -3.60 -6.90
CA MET A 1 39.96 -2.71 -7.06
C MET A 1 39.43 -2.54 -5.65
N GLU A 2 39.59 -1.35 -5.11
CA GLU A 2 39.13 -0.99 -3.76
C GLU A 2 37.62 -1.18 -3.69
N GLU A 3 37.17 -2.07 -2.82
CA GLU A 3 35.80 -2.00 -2.29
C GLU A 3 35.72 -0.68 -1.52
N SER A 4 35.37 0.38 -2.23
CA SER A 4 35.14 1.66 -1.59
C SER A 4 34.05 1.46 -0.54
N ASN A 5 34.36 1.94 0.65
CA ASN A 5 33.53 1.86 1.86
C ASN A 5 32.25 2.71 1.66
N MET A 6 31.39 2.29 0.71
CA MET A 6 30.14 2.99 0.33
C MET A 6 29.08 2.96 1.43
N THR A 7 29.37 2.35 2.58
CA THR A 7 28.42 2.25 3.69
C THR A 7 28.46 3.45 4.64
N SER A 8 29.57 4.21 4.66
CA SER A 8 29.76 5.29 5.63
C SER A 8 28.99 6.58 5.31
N ASP A 9 28.59 6.77 4.05
CA ASP A 9 27.96 8.03 3.58
C ASP A 9 26.43 7.95 3.51
N ARG A 10 25.82 6.82 3.88
CA ARG A 10 24.37 6.68 3.87
C ARG A 10 23.76 7.31 5.11
N ILE A 11 22.85 8.27 4.88
CA ILE A 11 22.07 8.89 5.96
C ILE A 11 20.89 7.99 6.36
N PHE A 12 20.40 8.18 7.58
CA PHE A 12 19.13 7.63 8.02
C PHE A 12 17.99 8.47 7.45
N ASN A 13 17.29 7.92 6.46
CA ASN A 13 16.14 8.57 5.85
C ASN A 13 14.84 8.00 6.43
N PHE A 14 14.11 8.80 7.20
CA PHE A 14 12.83 8.46 7.81
C PHE A 14 11.63 9.05 7.06
N GLY A 15 11.77 9.32 5.76
CA GLY A 15 10.68 9.83 4.92
C GLY A 15 9.45 8.92 4.95
N ALA A 16 8.27 9.53 4.92
CA ALA A 16 6.99 8.82 4.92
C ALA A 16 6.62 8.31 3.51
N GLY A 17 7.47 7.54 2.91
CA GLY A 17 7.33 6.98 1.57
C GLY A 17 8.70 6.51 1.12
N PRO A 18 9.47 7.30 0.33
CA PRO A 18 10.84 6.93 0.02
C PRO A 18 11.70 7.04 1.29
N CYS A 19 12.07 5.90 1.84
CA CYS A 19 12.85 5.78 3.08
C CYS A 19 14.09 4.91 2.87
N THR A 20 14.89 4.71 3.92
CA THR A 20 16.07 3.86 3.88
C THR A 20 15.69 2.42 3.52
N LEU A 21 16.28 1.91 2.43
CA LEU A 21 16.19 0.50 2.06
C LEU A 21 17.31 -0.32 2.68
N PRO A 22 17.08 -1.60 2.97
CA PRO A 22 18.13 -2.50 3.42
C PRO A 22 19.29 -2.57 2.41
N LEU A 23 20.53 -2.40 2.87
CA LEU A 23 21.70 -2.41 1.99
C LEU A 23 21.83 -3.70 1.17
N PRO A 24 21.61 -4.91 1.74
CA PRO A 24 21.67 -6.14 0.94
C PRO A 24 20.68 -6.18 -0.22
N ALA A 25 19.49 -5.55 -0.06
CA ALA A 25 18.50 -5.45 -1.14
C ALA A 25 19.01 -4.55 -2.27
N LEU A 26 19.63 -3.41 -1.92
CA LEU A 26 20.20 -2.49 -2.91
C LEU A 26 21.39 -3.13 -3.65
N GLN A 27 22.26 -3.82 -2.94
CA GLN A 27 23.40 -4.52 -3.54
C GLN A 27 22.93 -5.64 -4.49
N LYS A 28 21.89 -6.39 -4.10
CA LYS A 28 21.28 -7.38 -4.99
C LYS A 28 20.70 -6.71 -6.25
N ALA A 29 19.93 -5.64 -6.10
CA ALA A 29 19.36 -4.91 -7.21
C ALA A 29 20.45 -4.36 -8.16
N GLN A 30 21.52 -3.77 -7.61
CA GLN A 30 22.66 -3.27 -8.39
C GLN A 30 23.32 -4.37 -9.22
N ARG A 31 23.56 -5.53 -8.63
CA ARG A 31 24.17 -6.68 -9.31
C ARG A 31 23.26 -7.19 -10.44
N ASP A 32 22.01 -7.43 -10.12
CA ASP A 32 21.05 -8.05 -11.04
C ASP A 32 20.60 -7.05 -12.15
N LEU A 33 20.81 -5.74 -11.92
CA LEU A 33 20.54 -4.68 -12.91
C LEU A 33 21.48 -4.76 -14.12
N LEU A 34 22.73 -5.14 -13.92
CA LEU A 34 23.70 -5.28 -15.01
C LEU A 34 23.57 -6.62 -15.71
N CYS A 35 23.46 -7.70 -14.96
CA CYS A 35 23.33 -9.05 -15.50
C CYS A 35 22.68 -9.96 -14.46
N LEU A 36 21.45 -10.37 -14.72
CA LEU A 36 20.78 -11.36 -13.88
C LEU A 36 21.46 -12.74 -14.04
N PRO A 37 21.90 -13.36 -12.94
CA PRO A 37 22.57 -14.66 -13.00
C PRO A 37 21.77 -15.70 -13.77
N GLY A 38 22.43 -16.38 -14.72
CA GLY A 38 21.84 -17.43 -15.56
C GLY A 38 21.04 -16.93 -16.76
N SER A 39 20.80 -15.62 -16.91
CA SER A 39 20.07 -15.08 -18.06
C SER A 39 20.97 -14.43 -19.12
N GLY A 40 22.16 -13.92 -18.72
CA GLY A 40 23.02 -13.14 -19.59
C GLY A 40 22.49 -11.75 -19.93
N MET A 41 21.39 -11.31 -19.31
CA MET A 41 20.71 -10.04 -19.53
C MET A 41 20.42 -9.36 -18.21
N SER A 42 20.20 -8.03 -18.24
CA SER A 42 19.66 -7.28 -17.08
C SER A 42 18.30 -7.82 -16.65
N VAL A 43 17.98 -7.73 -15.37
CA VAL A 43 16.62 -7.99 -14.89
C VAL A 43 15.58 -7.10 -15.57
N LEU A 44 15.97 -5.90 -16.06
CA LEU A 44 15.08 -4.99 -16.79
C LEU A 44 14.87 -5.38 -18.27
N GLU A 45 15.69 -6.28 -18.80
CA GLU A 45 15.65 -6.70 -20.20
C GLU A 45 14.93 -8.05 -20.38
N ILE A 46 14.68 -8.80 -19.30
CA ILE A 46 13.98 -10.08 -19.39
C ILE A 46 12.47 -9.85 -19.62
N SER A 47 11.88 -10.74 -20.40
CA SER A 47 10.42 -10.74 -20.60
C SER A 47 9.69 -11.15 -19.32
N HIS A 48 8.59 -10.47 -19.02
CA HIS A 48 7.66 -10.87 -17.96
C HIS A 48 6.97 -12.24 -18.20
N ARG A 49 7.20 -12.85 -19.37
CA ARG A 49 6.71 -14.21 -19.74
C ARG A 49 7.84 -15.24 -19.75
N SER A 50 9.02 -14.89 -19.24
CA SER A 50 10.16 -15.81 -19.22
C SER A 50 10.20 -16.60 -17.91
N PRO A 51 10.74 -17.82 -17.92
CA PRO A 51 10.95 -18.60 -16.70
C PRO A 51 11.81 -17.87 -15.66
N ALA A 52 12.72 -16.98 -16.09
CA ALA A 52 13.53 -16.17 -15.20
C ALA A 52 12.68 -15.14 -14.42
N PHE A 53 11.69 -14.53 -15.08
CA PHE A 53 10.73 -13.64 -14.43
C PHE A 53 9.79 -14.43 -13.51
N ASP A 54 9.25 -15.57 -13.97
CA ASP A 54 8.37 -16.41 -13.16
C ASP A 54 9.04 -16.81 -11.86
N ALA A 55 10.31 -17.21 -11.89
CA ALA A 55 11.07 -17.55 -10.69
C ALA A 55 11.21 -16.38 -9.71
N ILE A 56 11.32 -15.13 -10.20
CA ILE A 56 11.40 -13.93 -9.36
C ILE A 56 10.04 -13.64 -8.71
N ILE A 57 8.96 -13.66 -9.51
CA ILE A 57 7.63 -13.30 -8.99
C ILE A 57 7.08 -14.37 -8.04
N ASP A 58 7.30 -15.65 -8.34
CA ASP A 58 6.92 -16.75 -7.46
C ASP A 58 7.65 -16.66 -6.11
N LYS A 59 8.97 -16.41 -6.16
CA LYS A 59 9.74 -16.21 -4.93
C LYS A 59 9.26 -15.01 -4.13
N ALA A 60 8.86 -13.92 -4.78
CA ALA A 60 8.30 -12.75 -4.09
C ALA A 60 6.96 -13.09 -3.42
N GLN A 61 6.08 -13.83 -4.09
CA GLN A 61 4.82 -14.30 -3.51
C GLN A 61 5.04 -15.23 -2.31
N ASP A 62 5.94 -16.20 -2.44
CA ASP A 62 6.28 -17.13 -1.37
C ASP A 62 6.83 -16.40 -0.13
N ASN A 63 7.71 -15.42 -0.35
CA ASN A 63 8.26 -14.61 0.72
C ASN A 63 7.17 -13.80 1.44
N LEU A 64 6.28 -13.13 0.69
CA LEU A 64 5.17 -12.38 1.28
C LEU A 64 4.22 -13.30 2.03
N ARG A 65 3.89 -14.46 1.47
CA ARG A 65 3.04 -15.45 2.12
C ARG A 65 3.63 -15.91 3.45
N SER A 66 4.92 -16.22 3.46
CA SER A 66 5.62 -16.68 4.65
C SER A 66 5.74 -15.58 5.70
N LEU A 67 6.17 -14.38 5.31
CA LEU A 67 6.43 -13.26 6.23
C LEU A 67 5.16 -12.70 6.86
N LEU A 68 4.07 -12.65 6.11
CA LEU A 68 2.79 -12.09 6.54
C LEU A 68 1.80 -13.16 7.04
N GLY A 69 2.18 -14.45 7.01
CA GLY A 69 1.28 -15.54 7.41
C GLY A 69 0.03 -15.64 6.53
N VAL A 70 0.12 -15.31 5.24
CA VAL A 70 -1.04 -15.27 4.34
C VAL A 70 -1.64 -16.67 4.15
N PRO A 71 -2.91 -16.92 4.52
CA PRO A 71 -3.54 -18.23 4.37
C PRO A 71 -3.62 -18.69 2.91
N ALA A 72 -3.64 -20.01 2.69
CA ALA A 72 -3.66 -20.60 1.35
C ALA A 72 -4.86 -20.16 0.49
N GLY A 73 -6.00 -19.83 1.10
CA GLY A 73 -7.18 -19.34 0.40
C GLY A 73 -7.09 -17.91 -0.15
N TYR A 74 -6.05 -17.16 0.25
CA TYR A 74 -5.84 -15.79 -0.21
C TYR A 74 -4.87 -15.71 -1.37
N LYS A 75 -5.13 -14.82 -2.32
CA LYS A 75 -4.26 -14.51 -3.45
C LYS A 75 -3.37 -13.30 -3.12
N ILE A 76 -2.13 -13.33 -3.61
CA ILE A 76 -1.22 -12.18 -3.58
C ILE A 76 -1.17 -11.64 -5.00
N LEU A 77 -1.50 -10.35 -5.15
CA LEU A 77 -1.58 -9.68 -6.44
C LEU A 77 -0.60 -8.51 -6.48
N PHE A 78 0.20 -8.41 -7.52
CA PHE A 78 1.05 -7.26 -7.80
C PHE A 78 0.34 -6.38 -8.83
N LEU A 79 -0.25 -5.27 -8.35
CA LEU A 79 -1.06 -4.38 -9.16
C LEU A 79 -0.36 -3.04 -9.34
N GLN A 80 -0.46 -2.47 -10.53
CA GLN A 80 -0.01 -1.10 -10.80
C GLN A 80 -0.94 -0.06 -10.18
N GLY A 81 -0.51 1.22 -10.14
CA GLY A 81 -1.34 2.35 -9.74
C GLY A 81 -1.20 2.76 -8.28
N GLY A 82 -0.43 2.02 -7.49
CA GLY A 82 -0.16 2.31 -6.09
C GLY A 82 -1.42 2.34 -5.23
N ALA A 83 -1.31 2.91 -4.02
CA ALA A 83 -2.41 3.00 -3.07
C ALA A 83 -3.58 3.87 -3.56
N THR A 84 -3.32 4.87 -4.40
CA THR A 84 -4.40 5.72 -4.96
C THR A 84 -5.37 4.90 -5.81
N LEU A 85 -4.87 4.01 -6.66
CA LEU A 85 -5.74 3.14 -7.44
C LEU A 85 -6.47 2.11 -6.55
N GLN A 86 -5.89 1.70 -5.42
CA GLN A 86 -6.57 0.83 -4.45
C GLN A 86 -7.82 1.50 -3.87
N PHE A 87 -7.81 2.80 -3.61
CA PHE A 87 -9.02 3.52 -3.19
C PHE A 87 -10.15 3.39 -4.21
N SER A 88 -9.83 3.55 -5.50
CA SER A 88 -10.80 3.34 -6.59
C SER A 88 -11.24 1.89 -6.68
N MET A 89 -10.31 0.93 -6.57
CA MET A 89 -10.62 -0.51 -6.67
C MET A 89 -11.56 -1.00 -5.57
N VAL A 90 -11.43 -0.51 -4.34
CA VAL A 90 -12.37 -0.82 -3.25
C VAL A 90 -13.78 -0.41 -3.65
N ALA A 91 -13.97 0.84 -4.07
CA ALA A 91 -15.26 1.36 -4.47
C ALA A 91 -15.82 0.67 -5.73
N LEU A 92 -14.97 0.42 -6.74
CA LEU A 92 -15.33 -0.33 -7.94
C LEU A 92 -15.91 -1.72 -7.63
N ASN A 93 -15.33 -2.40 -6.65
CA ASN A 93 -15.72 -3.78 -6.32
C ASN A 93 -16.88 -3.85 -5.32
N LEU A 94 -16.98 -2.89 -4.39
CA LEU A 94 -17.88 -3.00 -3.24
C LEU A 94 -18.99 -1.96 -3.24
N LEU A 95 -18.86 -0.84 -3.98
CA LEU A 95 -19.83 0.25 -3.98
C LEU A 95 -20.60 0.38 -5.29
N ARG A 96 -19.92 0.28 -6.44
CA ARG A 96 -20.51 0.56 -7.77
C ARG A 96 -21.83 -0.18 -8.04
N ALA A 97 -21.94 -1.43 -7.60
CA ALA A 97 -23.14 -2.25 -7.76
C ALA A 97 -23.99 -2.35 -6.48
N ALA A 98 -23.60 -1.65 -5.42
CA ALA A 98 -24.32 -1.66 -4.17
C ALA A 98 -25.46 -0.62 -4.22
N ASP A 99 -26.65 -1.02 -3.82
CA ASP A 99 -27.81 -0.12 -3.65
C ASP A 99 -27.78 0.53 -2.23
N LYS A 100 -26.59 0.88 -1.77
CA LYS A 100 -26.33 1.36 -0.41
C LYS A 100 -25.09 2.24 -0.39
N PRO A 101 -25.05 3.29 0.45
CA PRO A 101 -23.88 4.13 0.60
C PRO A 101 -22.72 3.38 1.29
N ALA A 102 -21.51 3.90 1.10
CA ALA A 102 -20.34 3.50 1.91
C ALA A 102 -20.07 4.54 3.00
N ASP A 103 -19.67 4.07 4.17
CA ASP A 103 -19.30 4.88 5.32
C ASP A 103 -17.79 5.14 5.34
N TYR A 104 -17.39 6.38 5.65
CA TYR A 104 -15.99 6.78 5.70
C TYR A 104 -15.64 7.53 6.97
N VAL A 105 -14.46 7.21 7.51
CA VAL A 105 -13.81 7.96 8.60
C VAL A 105 -12.57 8.63 8.02
N VAL A 106 -12.52 9.97 8.09
CA VAL A 106 -11.48 10.78 7.46
C VAL A 106 -10.55 11.35 8.53
N THR A 107 -9.36 10.76 8.64
CA THR A 107 -8.35 11.12 9.63
C THR A 107 -7.15 11.84 9.01
N GLY A 108 -7.16 12.11 7.70
CA GLY A 108 -6.10 12.81 7.00
C GLY A 108 -6.33 12.93 5.50
N VAL A 109 -5.29 13.34 4.81
CA VAL A 109 -5.32 13.58 3.35
C VAL A 109 -5.59 12.30 2.55
N TRP A 110 -5.11 11.14 3.03
CA TRP A 110 -5.37 9.88 2.35
C TRP A 110 -6.83 9.45 2.47
N GLY A 111 -7.42 9.66 3.64
CA GLY A 111 -8.86 9.48 3.83
C GLY A 111 -9.69 10.41 2.93
N GLU A 112 -9.30 11.69 2.78
CA GLU A 112 -9.97 12.61 1.84
C GLU A 112 -9.89 12.12 0.39
N LYS A 113 -8.72 11.59 -0.02
CA LYS A 113 -8.55 11.02 -1.36
C LYS A 113 -9.42 9.79 -1.57
N ALA A 114 -9.47 8.90 -0.57
CA ALA A 114 -10.31 7.71 -0.62
C ALA A 114 -11.79 8.06 -0.81
N VAL A 115 -12.29 9.06 -0.09
CA VAL A 115 -13.67 9.60 -0.26
C VAL A 115 -13.89 10.08 -1.69
N LYS A 116 -12.97 10.89 -2.24
CA LYS A 116 -13.10 11.43 -3.61
C LYS A 116 -13.13 10.32 -4.67
N GLU A 117 -12.35 9.28 -4.52
CA GLU A 117 -12.38 8.16 -5.45
C GLU A 117 -13.69 7.36 -5.32
N ALA A 118 -14.18 7.13 -4.10
CA ALA A 118 -15.42 6.41 -3.88
C ALA A 118 -16.65 7.17 -4.39
N GLN A 119 -16.67 8.49 -4.27
CA GLN A 119 -17.77 9.35 -4.77
C GLN A 119 -17.98 9.28 -6.29
N ARG A 120 -17.00 8.78 -7.04
CA ARG A 120 -17.14 8.51 -8.48
C ARG A 120 -17.92 7.24 -8.78
N GLU A 121 -18.01 6.36 -7.80
CA GLU A 121 -18.60 5.03 -7.94
C GLU A 121 -19.97 4.88 -7.27
N GLY A 122 -20.27 5.73 -6.28
CA GLY A 122 -21.54 5.69 -5.58
C GLY A 122 -21.66 6.69 -4.44
N GLU A 123 -22.70 6.53 -3.64
CA GLU A 123 -22.99 7.40 -2.50
C GLU A 123 -22.01 7.12 -1.34
N VAL A 124 -21.49 8.20 -0.76
CA VAL A 124 -20.53 8.14 0.36
C VAL A 124 -21.03 9.00 1.52
N ARG A 125 -21.04 8.44 2.72
CA ARG A 125 -21.31 9.17 3.97
C ARG A 125 -20.03 9.30 4.75
N VAL A 126 -19.64 10.51 5.11
CA VAL A 126 -18.50 10.76 6.00
C VAL A 126 -19.03 10.83 7.43
N LEU A 127 -18.75 9.80 8.22
CA LEU A 127 -19.21 9.69 9.61
C LEU A 127 -18.43 10.61 10.53
N TRP A 128 -17.14 10.79 10.26
CA TRP A 128 -16.26 11.63 11.03
C TRP A 128 -15.16 12.23 10.15
N ASN A 129 -14.81 13.50 10.41
CA ASN A 129 -13.77 14.19 9.68
C ASN A 129 -12.94 15.06 10.63
N GLY A 130 -11.68 14.70 10.81
CA GLY A 130 -10.72 15.37 11.69
C GLY A 130 -10.19 16.71 11.18
N LYS A 131 -10.65 17.22 10.04
CA LYS A 131 -10.13 18.42 9.38
C LYS A 131 -10.17 19.66 10.27
N ALA A 132 -11.24 19.84 11.03
CA ALA A 132 -11.38 20.97 11.96
C ALA A 132 -10.31 20.98 13.06
N GLY A 133 -9.84 19.80 13.48
CA GLY A 133 -8.73 19.60 14.41
C GLY A 133 -7.36 19.42 13.73
N ASN A 134 -7.24 19.81 12.45
CA ASN A 134 -6.01 19.65 11.68
C ASN A 134 -5.50 18.20 11.67
N TYR A 135 -6.42 17.23 11.70
CA TYR A 135 -6.12 15.79 11.69
C TYR A 135 -5.13 15.37 12.79
N SER A 136 -5.29 15.89 14.02
CA SER A 136 -4.39 15.60 15.14
C SER A 136 -4.81 14.38 15.98
N SER A 137 -5.94 13.76 15.65
CA SER A 137 -6.51 12.65 16.42
C SER A 137 -7.30 11.69 15.54
N VAL A 138 -7.64 10.53 16.11
CA VAL A 138 -8.63 9.61 15.58
C VAL A 138 -9.92 9.69 16.41
N PRO A 139 -11.09 9.37 15.84
CA PRO A 139 -12.33 9.35 16.59
C PRO A 139 -12.34 8.22 17.62
N GLN A 140 -13.06 8.44 18.73
CA GLN A 140 -13.42 7.35 19.62
C GLN A 140 -14.56 6.53 19.03
N PRO A 141 -14.67 5.23 19.33
CA PRO A 141 -15.77 4.40 18.82
C PRO A 141 -17.16 4.99 19.07
N ALA A 142 -17.35 5.66 20.20
CA ALA A 142 -18.62 6.30 20.56
C ALA A 142 -18.98 7.54 19.70
N GLU A 143 -18.00 8.11 18.98
CA GLU A 143 -18.22 9.23 18.05
C GLU A 143 -18.65 8.74 16.64
N LEU A 144 -18.58 7.43 16.41
CA LEU A 144 -18.93 6.82 15.14
C LEU A 144 -20.32 6.18 15.24
N ALA A 145 -21.13 6.40 14.23
CA ALA A 145 -22.43 5.75 14.06
C ALA A 145 -22.49 5.05 12.68
N PRO A 146 -21.72 3.96 12.49
CA PRO A 146 -21.72 3.24 11.23
C PRO A 146 -23.07 2.55 11.03
N ASP A 147 -23.57 2.58 9.81
CA ASP A 147 -24.78 1.86 9.44
C ASP A 147 -24.44 0.41 9.11
N ALA A 148 -25.05 -0.53 9.85
CA ALA A 148 -24.92 -1.96 9.57
C ALA A 148 -25.40 -2.36 8.16
N GLN A 149 -26.15 -1.49 7.49
CA GLN A 149 -26.60 -1.67 6.11
C GLN A 149 -25.71 -0.96 5.09
N ALA A 150 -24.66 -0.24 5.50
CA ALA A 150 -23.70 0.34 4.54
C ALA A 150 -23.02 -0.74 3.70
N ALA A 151 -22.60 -0.38 2.49
CA ALA A 151 -21.85 -1.30 1.63
C ALA A 151 -20.54 -1.74 2.29
N TYR A 152 -19.88 -0.79 2.97
CA TYR A 152 -18.69 -1.03 3.80
C TYR A 152 -18.40 0.20 4.67
N LEU A 153 -17.54 0.03 5.66
CA LEU A 153 -16.89 1.10 6.41
C LEU A 153 -15.41 1.18 5.99
N HIS A 154 -14.98 2.37 5.58
CA HIS A 154 -13.58 2.64 5.24
C HIS A 154 -12.93 3.60 6.24
N TYR A 155 -11.72 3.27 6.64
CA TYR A 155 -10.83 4.18 7.36
C TYR A 155 -9.37 3.95 6.89
N THR A 156 -8.55 4.99 6.97
CA THR A 156 -7.12 4.89 6.70
C THR A 156 -6.41 4.61 8.02
N SER A 157 -5.87 3.40 8.17
CA SER A 157 -5.26 2.96 9.44
C SER A 157 -4.06 3.81 9.88
N ASN A 158 -3.35 4.39 8.90
CA ASN A 158 -2.17 5.23 9.11
C ASN A 158 -2.10 6.35 8.07
N GLU A 159 -2.28 7.58 8.50
CA GLU A 159 -2.12 8.79 7.70
C GLU A 159 -0.67 9.26 7.76
N THR A 160 0.13 8.87 6.79
CA THR A 160 1.59 9.08 6.80
C THR A 160 2.02 10.55 6.72
N ILE A 161 1.18 11.44 6.18
CA ILE A 161 1.45 12.87 6.09
C ILE A 161 1.21 13.56 7.43
N GLN A 162 0.07 13.28 8.08
CA GLN A 162 -0.31 13.87 9.35
C GLN A 162 0.32 13.15 10.55
N GLY A 163 0.82 11.94 10.36
CA GLY A 163 1.37 11.13 11.43
C GLY A 163 0.31 10.59 12.40
N VAL A 164 -0.92 10.43 11.92
CA VAL A 164 -2.04 9.90 12.72
C VAL A 164 -2.25 8.43 12.41
N GLN A 165 -2.35 7.62 13.44
CA GLN A 165 -2.53 6.17 13.33
C GLN A 165 -3.58 5.68 14.32
N PHE A 166 -4.41 4.74 13.89
CA PHE A 166 -5.28 4.00 14.81
C PHE A 166 -4.42 3.05 15.65
N PRO A 167 -4.58 3.04 16.98
CA PRO A 167 -3.73 2.25 17.87
C PRO A 167 -3.96 0.74 17.73
N GLN A 168 -5.15 0.35 17.29
CA GLN A 168 -5.56 -1.03 16.98
C GLN A 168 -6.46 -1.00 15.75
N ALA A 169 -6.20 -1.88 14.80
CA ALA A 169 -7.02 -2.08 13.61
C ALA A 169 -7.85 -3.36 13.74
#